data_2dd03b01da461bfca02c148efe5dd1f9
#
_entry.id   2dd03b01da461bfca02c148efe5dd1f9
#
_cell.length_a   1.000
_cell.length_b   1.000
_cell.length_c   1.000
_cell.angle_alpha   90.00
_cell.angle_beta   90.00
_cell.angle_gamma   90.00
#
_symmetry.space_group_name_H-M   'P 1'
#
loop_
_entity.id
_entity.type
_entity.pdbx_description
1 polymer ?
#
loop_
_entity_poly.entity_id
_entity_poly.type
_entity_poly.pdbx_seq_one_letter_code
_entity_poly.pdbx_strand_id
1 'polypeptide(L)'
;EIWWLETIGGHHWMARRVPDDAYVVMPNQLGIDAFDLEDAFGAQENYLCSSDLREFIRDNHLDLSLDGCLNPRDAFGSHDDADHVYNTPRAWFMLRHLNPNTWVWDGPAADYGPRSDDLPWCMVPERKLTPEDVKYVLSSHYQGTPFDPYASYGDKSMKGAYRSIGINRNDFMALIQMR
;
A
#
# COMPACT_ATOMS: atom_id res chain seq x y z
N GLU A 1 1.66 20.27 -1.00
CA GLU A 1 2.17 19.09 -0.31
C GLU A 1 1.02 18.12 -0.03
N ILE A 2 1.31 16.81 -0.12
CA ILE A 2 0.37 15.74 0.20
C ILE A 2 0.95 14.94 1.36
N TRP A 3 0.14 14.69 2.38
CA TRP A 3 0.48 13.88 3.53
C TRP A 3 -0.42 12.66 3.60
N TRP A 4 0.18 11.51 3.83
CA TRP A 4 -0.56 10.29 4.14
C TRP A 4 -0.58 10.07 5.64
N LEU A 5 -1.77 9.96 6.21
CA LEU A 5 -1.99 9.80 7.66
C LEU A 5 -2.57 8.42 7.94
N GLU A 6 -2.00 7.73 8.93
CA GLU A 6 -2.47 6.46 9.46
C GLU A 6 -2.75 6.57 10.96
N THR A 7 -3.85 5.97 11.39
CA THR A 7 -4.22 5.85 12.80
C THR A 7 -3.88 4.43 13.26
N ILE A 8 -3.16 4.31 14.37
CA ILE A 8 -2.61 3.04 14.87
C ILE A 8 -3.28 2.55 16.17
N GLY A 9 -4.34 3.21 16.56
CA GLY A 9 -5.15 2.85 17.73
C GLY A 9 -5.17 3.93 18.80
N GLY A 10 -6.28 4.01 19.53
CA GLY A 10 -6.50 5.05 20.52
C GLY A 10 -6.40 6.44 19.91
N HIS A 11 -5.49 7.26 20.47
CA HIS A 11 -5.18 8.60 19.96
C HIS A 11 -3.87 8.64 19.17
N HIS A 12 -3.19 7.50 18.98
CA HIS A 12 -1.92 7.46 18.26
C HIS A 12 -2.12 7.49 16.76
N TRP A 13 -1.34 8.30 16.10
CA TRP A 13 -1.33 8.45 14.66
C TRP A 13 0.08 8.79 14.16
N MET A 14 0.31 8.56 12.91
CA MET A 14 1.50 8.98 12.17
C MET A 14 1.14 9.47 10.78
N ALA A 15 1.94 10.37 10.25
CA ALA A 15 1.79 10.86 8.90
C ALA A 15 3.16 10.99 8.22
N ARG A 16 3.21 10.61 6.96
CA ARG A 16 4.39 10.72 6.12
C ARG A 16 4.07 11.58 4.90
N ARG A 17 4.95 12.52 4.57
CA ARG A 17 4.83 13.31 3.35
C ARG A 17 5.02 12.41 2.14
N VAL A 18 4.11 12.48 1.19
CA VAL A 18 4.26 11.81 -0.11
C VAL A 18 5.18 12.65 -0.96
N PRO A 19 6.27 12.10 -1.53
CA PRO A 19 7.13 12.82 -2.47
C PRO A 19 6.32 13.40 -3.64
N ASP A 20 6.72 14.57 -4.14
CA ASP A 20 5.93 15.33 -5.12
C ASP A 20 5.79 14.63 -6.49
N ASP A 21 6.69 13.70 -6.79
CA ASP A 21 6.72 12.89 -8.01
C ASP A 21 6.24 11.45 -7.82
N ALA A 22 5.79 11.09 -6.60
CA ALA A 22 5.38 9.74 -6.24
C ALA A 22 3.86 9.59 -6.08
N TYR A 23 3.43 8.36 -6.06
CA TYR A 23 2.07 7.96 -5.68
C TYR A 23 2.10 6.90 -4.58
N VAL A 24 1.01 6.76 -3.87
CA VAL A 24 0.78 5.70 -2.89
C VAL A 24 -0.41 4.86 -3.31
N VAL A 25 -0.39 3.57 -2.99
CA VAL A 25 -1.54 2.68 -3.06
C VAL A 25 -1.82 2.13 -1.68
N MET A 26 -3.08 2.25 -1.25
CA MET A 26 -3.44 1.88 0.11
C MET A 26 -4.73 1.06 0.12
N PRO A 27 -4.62 -0.26 0.27
CA PRO A 27 -5.76 -1.11 0.60
C PRO A 27 -6.18 -0.91 2.07
N ASN A 28 -7.06 -1.78 2.58
CA ASN A 28 -7.51 -1.67 3.98
C ASN A 28 -6.48 -2.24 4.98
N GLN A 29 -5.24 -1.77 4.93
CA GLN A 29 -4.15 -2.14 5.83
C GLN A 29 -3.20 -0.95 6.00
N LEU A 30 -2.38 -0.96 7.05
CA LEU A 30 -1.31 0.02 7.21
C LEU A 30 -0.24 -0.18 6.14
N GLY A 31 0.32 0.89 5.64
CA GLY A 31 1.22 0.84 4.49
C GLY A 31 2.55 1.53 4.68
N ILE A 32 2.65 2.55 5.55
CA ILE A 32 3.93 3.24 5.80
C ILE A 32 4.98 2.21 6.21
N ASP A 33 6.03 2.08 5.40
CA ASP A 33 7.08 1.06 5.49
C ASP A 33 8.38 1.56 6.15
N ALA A 34 8.51 2.88 6.31
CA ALA A 34 9.64 3.50 7.00
C ALA A 34 9.20 4.81 7.66
N PHE A 35 9.61 5.02 8.91
CA PHE A 35 9.24 6.20 9.67
C PHE A 35 10.41 6.73 10.49
N ASP A 36 10.79 7.97 10.25
CA ASP A 36 11.86 8.66 10.97
C ASP A 36 11.29 9.40 12.19
N LEU A 37 11.50 8.81 13.37
CA LEU A 37 11.09 9.42 14.64
C LEU A 37 11.91 10.67 14.97
N GLU A 38 13.15 10.79 14.50
CA GLU A 38 13.97 11.98 14.78
C GLU A 38 13.46 13.18 13.98
N ASP A 39 13.07 12.98 12.72
CA ASP A 39 12.39 14.04 11.96
C ASP A 39 11.03 14.38 12.56
N ALA A 40 10.22 13.37 12.90
CA ALA A 40 8.87 13.57 13.42
C ALA A 40 8.82 14.34 14.75
N PHE A 41 9.83 14.18 15.62
CA PHE A 41 9.95 14.93 16.88
C PHE A 41 10.88 16.15 16.76
N GLY A 42 11.52 16.36 15.62
CA GLY A 42 12.48 17.44 15.36
C GLY A 42 12.01 18.41 14.29
N ALA A 43 12.58 18.30 13.08
CA ALA A 43 12.33 19.24 11.99
C ALA A 43 10.94 19.16 11.38
N GLN A 44 10.31 18.00 11.43
CA GLN A 44 8.96 17.73 10.90
C GLN A 44 8.82 18.01 9.40
N GLU A 45 9.88 17.74 8.65
CA GLU A 45 9.92 18.00 7.21
C GLU A 45 9.13 16.96 6.41
N ASN A 46 9.22 15.68 6.81
CA ASN A 46 8.61 14.58 6.09
C ASN A 46 7.78 13.62 6.97
N TYR A 47 7.85 13.79 8.30
CA TYR A 47 7.17 12.91 9.25
C TYR A 47 6.51 13.71 10.35
N LEU A 48 5.28 13.34 10.71
CA LEU A 48 4.51 13.89 11.82
C LEU A 48 3.86 12.75 12.60
N CYS A 49 3.71 12.91 13.91
CA CYS A 49 3.02 11.90 14.72
C CYS A 49 2.41 12.50 15.99
N SER A 50 1.63 11.68 16.70
CA SER A 50 1.16 12.01 18.04
C SER A 50 2.33 12.18 19.02
N SER A 51 2.19 13.10 19.97
CA SER A 51 3.28 13.58 20.83
C SER A 51 3.91 12.52 21.75
N ASP A 52 3.20 11.43 22.00
CA ASP A 52 3.61 10.32 22.87
C ASP A 52 3.89 9.02 22.11
N LEU A 53 3.96 9.07 20.77
CA LEU A 53 4.16 7.88 19.95
C LEU A 53 5.48 7.16 20.29
N ARG A 54 6.56 7.90 20.54
CA ARG A 54 7.87 7.33 20.86
C ARG A 54 7.81 6.52 22.17
N GLU A 55 7.17 7.07 23.18
CA GLU A 55 6.98 6.38 24.46
C GLU A 55 6.09 5.16 24.31
N PHE A 56 5.02 5.28 23.55
CA PHE A 56 4.10 4.17 23.28
C PHE A 56 4.81 3.00 22.60
N ILE A 57 5.62 3.26 21.57
CA ILE A 57 6.41 2.23 20.87
C ILE A 57 7.39 1.55 21.83
N ARG A 58 8.16 2.36 22.59
CA ARG A 58 9.15 1.85 23.54
C ARG A 58 8.52 1.00 24.65
N ASP A 59 7.48 1.51 25.29
CA ASP A 59 6.87 0.90 26.46
C ASP A 59 6.10 -0.40 26.13
N ASN A 60 5.70 -0.56 24.87
CA ASN A 60 5.03 -1.74 24.37
C ASN A 60 5.93 -2.65 23.50
N HIS A 61 7.22 -2.32 23.35
CA HIS A 61 8.20 -3.09 22.58
C HIS A 61 7.77 -3.34 21.11
N LEU A 62 7.23 -2.31 20.45
CA LEU A 62 6.63 -2.42 19.13
C LEU A 62 7.62 -2.20 17.98
N ASP A 63 8.81 -1.68 18.26
CA ASP A 63 9.86 -1.57 17.24
C ASP A 63 10.51 -2.94 17.01
N LEU A 64 10.25 -3.52 15.85
CA LEU A 64 10.78 -4.81 15.42
C LEU A 64 11.99 -4.65 14.48
N SER A 65 12.44 -3.43 14.23
CA SER A 65 13.53 -3.15 13.30
C SER A 65 14.87 -3.68 13.82
N LEU A 66 15.68 -4.20 12.89
CA LEU A 66 17.05 -4.64 13.16
C LEU A 66 18.09 -3.59 12.75
N ASP A 67 17.70 -2.65 11.92
CA ASP A 67 18.57 -1.60 11.35
C ASP A 67 18.35 -0.22 12.00
N GLY A 68 17.39 -0.13 12.94
CA GLY A 68 17.05 1.12 13.63
C GLY A 68 16.10 2.03 12.84
N CYS A 69 15.56 1.55 11.70
CA CYS A 69 14.52 2.25 10.96
C CYS A 69 13.15 1.66 11.31
N LEU A 70 12.32 2.40 12.04
CA LEU A 70 10.98 1.94 12.40
C LEU A 70 10.18 1.64 11.12
N ASN A 71 9.68 0.41 11.02
CA ASN A 71 8.69 0.02 10.02
C ASN A 71 7.30 -0.04 10.67
N PRO A 72 6.44 0.97 10.47
CA PRO A 72 5.10 0.99 11.08
C PRO A 72 4.19 -0.13 10.61
N ARG A 73 4.35 -0.60 9.37
CA ARG A 73 3.58 -1.72 8.84
C ARG A 73 3.85 -2.99 9.66
N ASP A 74 5.11 -3.25 10.00
CA ASP A 74 5.48 -4.42 10.81
C ASP A 74 5.10 -4.24 12.28
N ALA A 75 5.25 -3.01 12.80
CA ALA A 75 4.98 -2.71 14.20
C ALA A 75 3.48 -2.70 14.56
N PHE A 76 2.61 -2.26 13.65
CA PHE A 76 1.20 -1.98 13.92
C PHE A 76 0.23 -2.64 12.93
N GLY A 77 0.73 -3.07 11.77
CA GLY A 77 -0.07 -3.69 10.72
C GLY A 77 -0.37 -5.16 10.97
N SER A 78 -1.21 -5.72 10.12
CA SER A 78 -1.47 -7.16 10.04
C SER A 78 -0.95 -7.72 8.72
N HIS A 79 -0.51 -8.97 8.76
CA HIS A 79 -0.01 -9.73 7.62
C HIS A 79 -0.58 -11.15 7.68
N ASP A 80 -1.87 -11.25 7.95
CA ASP A 80 -2.56 -12.52 8.09
C ASP A 80 -3.09 -13.05 6.74
N ASP A 81 -3.65 -14.25 6.76
CA ASP A 81 -4.22 -14.88 5.58
C ASP A 81 -5.37 -14.06 4.97
N ALA A 82 -6.08 -13.25 5.77
CA ALA A 82 -7.12 -12.38 5.28
C ALA A 82 -6.54 -11.21 4.49
N ASP A 83 -5.43 -10.61 4.94
CA ASP A 83 -4.72 -9.58 4.19
C ASP A 83 -4.20 -10.12 2.85
N HIS A 84 -3.71 -11.35 2.81
CA HIS A 84 -3.23 -12.01 1.59
C HIS A 84 -4.34 -12.35 0.59
N VAL A 85 -5.60 -12.20 0.96
CA VAL A 85 -6.76 -12.37 0.06
C VAL A 85 -7.42 -11.02 -0.25
N TYR A 86 -7.56 -10.18 0.77
CA TYR A 86 -8.38 -8.97 0.67
C TYR A 86 -7.59 -7.68 0.44
N ASN A 87 -6.34 -7.60 0.86
CA ASN A 87 -5.60 -6.33 0.90
C ASN A 87 -4.36 -6.33 0.01
N THR A 88 -3.34 -7.09 0.35
CA THR A 88 -2.04 -7.14 -0.34
C THR A 88 -2.15 -7.34 -1.86
N PRO A 89 -3.01 -8.26 -2.38
CA PRO A 89 -3.14 -8.45 -3.82
C PRO A 89 -3.66 -7.23 -4.57
N ARG A 90 -4.48 -6.39 -3.91
CA ARG A 90 -4.97 -5.13 -4.53
C ARG A 90 -3.85 -4.12 -4.69
N ALA A 91 -2.99 -3.96 -3.67
CA ALA A 91 -1.81 -3.11 -3.76
C ALA A 91 -0.85 -3.61 -4.84
N TRP A 92 -0.52 -4.91 -4.84
CA TRP A 92 0.31 -5.54 -5.87
C TRP A 92 -0.20 -5.24 -7.28
N PHE A 93 -1.50 -5.40 -7.54
CA PHE A 93 -2.06 -5.17 -8.88
C PHE A 93 -1.92 -3.71 -9.31
N MET A 94 -2.17 -2.76 -8.42
CA MET A 94 -2.04 -1.33 -8.72
C MET A 94 -0.58 -0.96 -9.02
N LEU A 95 0.36 -1.39 -8.17
CA LEU A 95 1.79 -1.16 -8.36
C LEU A 95 2.29 -1.77 -9.68
N ARG A 96 1.93 -3.03 -9.95
CA ARG A 96 2.26 -3.73 -11.20
C ARG A 96 1.71 -3.00 -12.43
N HIS A 97 0.52 -2.45 -12.37
CA HIS A 97 -0.07 -1.72 -13.48
C HIS A 97 0.60 -0.37 -13.74
N LEU A 98 0.94 0.35 -12.68
CA LEU A 98 1.51 1.70 -12.78
C LEU A 98 3.03 1.70 -13.00
N ASN A 99 3.71 0.63 -12.59
CA ASN A 99 5.16 0.44 -12.73
C ASN A 99 5.50 -0.94 -13.32
N PRO A 100 5.06 -1.26 -14.54
CA PRO A 100 5.17 -2.62 -15.10
C PRO A 100 6.60 -3.09 -15.35
N ASN A 101 7.58 -2.19 -15.46
CA ASN A 101 8.98 -2.51 -15.79
C ASN A 101 9.96 -2.20 -14.65
N THR A 102 9.54 -1.53 -13.59
CA THR A 102 10.41 -1.18 -12.45
C THR A 102 10.86 -2.43 -11.70
N TRP A 103 9.96 -3.42 -11.59
CA TRP A 103 10.16 -4.69 -10.89
C TRP A 103 9.72 -5.87 -11.77
N VAL A 104 10.19 -7.04 -11.46
CA VAL A 104 9.68 -8.29 -12.03
C VAL A 104 8.44 -8.72 -11.22
N TRP A 105 7.28 -8.63 -11.83
CA TRP A 105 5.99 -8.87 -11.17
C TRP A 105 5.43 -10.27 -11.35
N ASP A 106 5.96 -11.03 -12.29
CA ASP A 106 5.41 -12.33 -12.70
C ASP A 106 6.51 -13.40 -12.80
N GLY A 107 6.12 -14.65 -12.60
CA GLY A 107 7.00 -15.80 -12.75
C GLY A 107 7.82 -16.14 -11.49
N PRO A 108 8.68 -17.17 -11.59
CA PRO A 108 9.43 -17.67 -10.43
C PRO A 108 10.57 -16.76 -9.96
N ALA A 109 10.93 -15.75 -10.74
CA ALA A 109 11.93 -14.75 -10.39
C ALA A 109 11.29 -13.38 -10.08
N ALA A 110 9.99 -13.35 -9.73
CA ALA A 110 9.31 -12.12 -9.37
C ALA A 110 9.91 -11.50 -8.10
N ASP A 111 10.16 -10.19 -8.14
CA ASP A 111 10.57 -9.43 -6.96
C ASP A 111 9.42 -9.35 -5.96
N TYR A 112 8.21 -9.16 -6.48
CA TYR A 112 6.98 -9.08 -5.70
C TYR A 112 5.86 -9.92 -6.32
N GLY A 113 5.15 -10.64 -5.45
CA GLY A 113 3.94 -11.36 -5.79
C GLY A 113 2.69 -10.76 -5.14
N PRO A 114 1.51 -11.28 -5.44
CA PRO A 114 0.24 -10.76 -4.89
C PRO A 114 0.09 -10.94 -3.37
N ARG A 115 0.99 -11.66 -2.71
CA ARG A 115 1.00 -11.91 -1.26
C ARG A 115 2.26 -11.41 -0.57
N SER A 116 3.06 -10.57 -1.24
CA SER A 116 4.28 -10.00 -0.67
C SER A 116 3.95 -8.94 0.38
N ASP A 117 4.44 -9.12 1.60
CA ASP A 117 4.21 -8.21 2.71
C ASP A 117 5.09 -6.95 2.66
N ASP A 118 6.15 -7.01 1.87
CA ASP A 118 7.16 -5.97 1.68
C ASP A 118 6.93 -5.08 0.43
N LEU A 119 5.69 -5.02 -0.06
CA LEU A 119 5.34 -4.13 -1.17
C LEU A 119 5.70 -2.67 -0.83
N PRO A 120 6.31 -1.90 -1.77
CA PRO A 120 6.65 -0.51 -1.51
C PRO A 120 5.43 0.34 -1.14
N TRP A 121 5.56 1.18 -0.11
CA TRP A 121 4.51 2.12 0.30
C TRP A 121 4.20 3.14 -0.79
N CYS A 122 5.24 3.72 -1.42
CA CYS A 122 5.10 4.67 -2.51
C CYS A 122 6.12 4.40 -3.62
N MET A 123 5.78 4.80 -4.84
CA MET A 123 6.64 4.66 -6.00
C MET A 123 6.54 5.88 -6.90
N VAL A 124 7.64 6.21 -7.59
CA VAL A 124 7.60 7.14 -8.73
C VAL A 124 7.06 6.38 -9.93
N PRO A 125 5.97 6.82 -10.58
CA PRO A 125 5.41 6.10 -11.72
C PRO A 125 6.33 6.17 -12.94
N GLU A 126 6.36 5.12 -13.75
CA GLU A 126 7.18 5.07 -14.98
C GLU A 126 6.75 6.11 -16.05
N ARG A 127 5.56 6.64 -15.93
CA ARG A 127 5.03 7.70 -16.79
C ARG A 127 4.07 8.58 -16.01
N LYS A 128 3.80 9.76 -16.52
CA LYS A 128 2.76 10.62 -15.95
C LYS A 128 1.41 9.92 -15.96
N LEU A 129 0.78 9.83 -14.81
CA LEU A 129 -0.54 9.22 -14.64
C LEU A 129 -1.65 10.18 -15.05
N THR A 130 -2.70 9.64 -15.65
CA THR A 130 -3.90 10.37 -16.05
C THR A 130 -5.09 9.98 -15.15
N PRO A 131 -6.17 10.77 -15.14
CA PRO A 131 -7.41 10.37 -14.48
C PRO A 131 -7.94 9.02 -14.95
N GLU A 132 -7.73 8.67 -16.22
CA GLU A 132 -8.13 7.39 -16.81
C GLU A 132 -7.34 6.21 -16.22
N ASP A 133 -6.04 6.38 -15.94
CA ASP A 133 -5.23 5.37 -15.26
C ASP A 133 -5.76 5.10 -13.86
N VAL A 134 -6.09 6.16 -13.12
CA VAL A 134 -6.66 6.04 -11.76
C VAL A 134 -8.02 5.33 -11.81
N LYS A 135 -8.90 5.71 -12.71
CA LYS A 135 -10.20 5.04 -12.91
C LYS A 135 -10.02 3.57 -13.25
N TYR A 136 -9.07 3.25 -14.13
CA TYR A 136 -8.78 1.86 -14.52
C TYR A 136 -8.38 1.02 -13.32
N VAL A 137 -7.39 1.45 -12.53
CA VAL A 137 -6.94 0.66 -11.36
C VAL A 137 -8.01 0.53 -10.29
N LEU A 138 -8.79 1.60 -10.04
CA LEU A 138 -9.86 1.58 -9.03
C LEU A 138 -11.08 0.73 -9.45
N SER A 139 -11.29 0.50 -10.75
CA SER A 139 -12.34 -0.38 -11.27
C SER A 139 -11.85 -1.79 -11.59
N SER A 140 -10.60 -2.11 -11.28
CA SER A 140 -9.95 -3.34 -11.72
C SER A 140 -10.40 -4.58 -10.96
N HIS A 141 -10.33 -5.71 -11.66
CA HIS A 141 -10.64 -7.05 -11.18
C HIS A 141 -9.54 -8.07 -11.50
N TYR A 142 -8.28 -7.62 -11.52
CA TYR A 142 -7.08 -8.40 -11.90
C TYR A 142 -7.04 -8.80 -13.38
N GLN A 143 -7.69 -8.05 -14.25
CA GLN A 143 -7.68 -8.32 -15.69
C GLN A 143 -6.25 -8.39 -16.24
N GLY A 144 -6.00 -9.37 -17.11
CA GLY A 144 -4.68 -9.65 -17.63
C GLY A 144 -3.78 -10.47 -16.71
N THR A 145 -4.31 -10.98 -15.60
CA THR A 145 -3.62 -11.89 -14.69
C THR A 145 -4.37 -13.22 -14.56
N PRO A 146 -3.75 -14.29 -14.02
CA PRO A 146 -4.44 -15.56 -13.75
C PRO A 146 -5.60 -15.44 -12.73
N PHE A 147 -5.65 -14.36 -11.95
CA PHE A 147 -6.59 -14.14 -10.85
C PHE A 147 -7.90 -13.48 -11.28
N ASP A 148 -8.00 -13.08 -12.55
CA ASP A 148 -9.20 -12.43 -13.09
C ASP A 148 -10.41 -13.37 -13.04
N PRO A 149 -11.46 -13.06 -12.23
CA PRO A 149 -12.63 -13.92 -12.11
C PRO A 149 -13.45 -14.03 -13.41
N TYR A 150 -13.28 -13.08 -14.33
CA TYR A 150 -14.03 -13.00 -15.59
C TYR A 150 -13.26 -13.50 -16.81
N ALA A 151 -11.99 -13.85 -16.66
CA ALA A 151 -11.20 -14.35 -17.78
C ALA A 151 -11.76 -15.66 -18.34
N SER A 152 -11.71 -15.81 -19.65
CA SER A 152 -12.07 -17.06 -20.34
C SER A 152 -10.92 -18.08 -20.38
N TYR A 153 -9.70 -17.65 -20.01
CA TYR A 153 -8.44 -18.41 -20.03
C TYR A 153 -7.93 -18.69 -18.61
N GLY A 154 -6.90 -19.52 -18.50
CA GLY A 154 -6.18 -19.82 -17.27
C GLY A 154 -6.84 -20.87 -16.36
N ASP A 155 -6.16 -21.18 -15.26
CA ASP A 155 -6.64 -22.17 -14.28
C ASP A 155 -7.84 -21.64 -13.50
N LYS A 156 -8.91 -22.42 -13.51
CA LYS A 156 -10.16 -22.07 -12.81
C LYS A 156 -9.97 -21.95 -11.29
N SER A 157 -8.98 -22.64 -10.71
CA SER A 157 -8.73 -22.59 -9.26
C SER A 157 -8.12 -21.27 -8.81
N MET A 158 -7.48 -20.53 -9.72
CA MET A 158 -6.88 -19.23 -9.45
C MET A 158 -7.85 -18.05 -9.64
N LYS A 159 -8.92 -18.26 -10.40
CA LYS A 159 -9.88 -17.21 -10.71
C LYS A 159 -10.66 -16.78 -9.48
N GLY A 160 -10.62 -15.50 -9.18
CA GLY A 160 -11.28 -14.95 -8.00
C GLY A 160 -10.66 -15.37 -6.68
N ALA A 161 -9.39 -15.84 -6.69
CA ALA A 161 -8.64 -16.14 -5.47
C ALA A 161 -8.49 -14.92 -4.56
N TYR A 162 -8.47 -13.73 -5.15
CA TYR A 162 -8.32 -12.47 -4.44
C TYR A 162 -9.54 -11.57 -4.63
N ARG A 163 -9.80 -10.74 -3.62
CA ARG A 163 -10.86 -9.73 -3.68
C ARG A 163 -10.50 -8.65 -4.70
N SER A 164 -11.35 -8.47 -5.71
CA SER A 164 -11.19 -7.41 -6.71
C SER A 164 -11.19 -6.01 -6.09
N ILE A 165 -10.55 -5.06 -6.75
CA ILE A 165 -10.57 -3.64 -6.37
C ILE A 165 -11.96 -3.07 -6.69
N GLY A 166 -12.38 -3.18 -7.95
CA GLY A 166 -13.75 -2.85 -8.39
C GLY A 166 -14.70 -3.99 -8.08
N ILE A 167 -15.49 -3.85 -7.03
CA ILE A 167 -16.52 -4.80 -6.64
C ILE A 167 -17.91 -4.18 -6.76
N ASN A 168 -18.92 -5.04 -6.94
CA ASN A 168 -20.33 -4.62 -7.09
C ASN A 168 -20.96 -4.02 -5.82
N ARG A 169 -20.20 -3.92 -4.72
CA ARG A 169 -20.63 -3.33 -3.45
C ARG A 169 -19.95 -1.99 -3.17
N ASN A 170 -19.27 -1.42 -4.13
CA ASN A 170 -18.76 -0.06 -4.02
C ASN A 170 -19.91 0.93 -4.12
N ASP A 171 -20.16 1.69 -3.06
CA ASP A 171 -21.23 2.68 -3.03
C ASP A 171 -20.92 3.88 -3.94
N PHE A 172 -19.68 4.33 -3.95
CA PHE A 172 -19.20 5.36 -4.85
C PHE A 172 -17.68 5.32 -5.06
N MET A 173 -17.22 5.94 -6.12
CA MET A 173 -15.81 6.22 -6.40
C MET A 173 -15.65 7.72 -6.61
N ALA A 174 -14.69 8.32 -5.93
CA ALA A 174 -14.34 9.72 -6.12
C ALA A 174 -12.92 9.87 -6.65
N LEU A 175 -12.73 10.78 -7.58
CA LEU A 175 -11.43 11.24 -8.05
C LEU A 175 -11.35 12.75 -7.84
N ILE A 176 -10.43 13.18 -6.98
CA ILE A 176 -10.24 14.60 -6.64
C ILE A 176 -8.91 15.05 -7.25
N GLN A 177 -8.95 16.10 -8.06
CA GLN A 177 -7.76 16.74 -8.60
C GLN A 177 -7.58 18.11 -7.94
N MET A 178 -6.49 18.25 -7.17
CA MET A 178 -6.06 19.54 -6.63
C MET A 178 -5.16 20.25 -7.65
N ARG A 179 -5.29 21.60 -7.75
CA ARG A 179 -4.48 22.46 -8.62
C ARG A 179 -3.73 23.50 -7.81
#